data_b2892e834d0f9b5bb1b7c399cacc976c
#
_entry.id   b2892e834d0f9b5bb1b7c399cacc976c
#
_cell.length_a   1.000
_cell.length_b   1.000
_cell.length_c   1.000
_cell.angle_alpha   90.00
_cell.angle_beta   90.00
_cell.angle_gamma   90.00
#
_symmetry.space_group_name_H-M   'P 1'
#
loop_
_entity.id
_entity.type
_entity.pdbx_description
1 polymer ?
#
loop_
_entity_poly.entity_id
_entity_poly.type
_entity_poly.pdbx_seq_one_letter_code
_entity_poly.pdbx_strand_id
1 'polypeptide(L)'
;VGLPFLAIALGISGLWMWKQQLTQQLRGASADLRLEECLLLERRLQILEWVPSPPTQDSGRCRREAAERLWQGQKQAQALRLQQELVTSKAGKAEDIERLQEWKGGLQRLALQAFERGELEKSLAMLRLTDTAGGDPGIEAMVNQFQQSWSKNRLDVERASTLAAKGQWWEALSALNGLSHPYWRQKSIPLRQTVEAGLAKVEKNRVKVHGPLPYAIPSKRLDELVKKRVAAGVPDWQAFSEACRALGGRLEDNGPEATCER
;
A
#
# COMPACT_ATOMS: atom_id res chain seq x y z
N VAL A 1 -44.28 -32.72 41.03
CA VAL A 1 -42.99 -32.05 40.74
C VAL A 1 -42.23 -32.68 39.54
N GLY A 2 -42.64 -33.85 39.00
CA GLY A 2 -41.89 -34.61 37.96
C GLY A 2 -42.20 -34.20 36.49
N LEU A 3 -43.35 -33.60 36.16
CA LEU A 3 -43.73 -33.34 34.75
C LEU A 3 -42.85 -32.34 34.00
N PRO A 4 -42.39 -31.19 34.58
CA PRO A 4 -41.56 -30.25 33.87
C PRO A 4 -40.15 -30.77 33.54
N PHE A 5 -39.60 -31.61 34.39
CA PHE A 5 -38.25 -32.23 34.15
C PHE A 5 -38.28 -33.23 32.98
N LEU A 6 -39.39 -33.99 32.84
CA LEU A 6 -39.56 -34.93 31.74
C LEU A 6 -39.69 -34.24 30.38
N ALA A 7 -40.39 -33.11 30.32
CA ALA A 7 -40.54 -32.30 29.12
C ALA A 7 -39.19 -31.66 28.68
N ILE A 8 -38.39 -31.20 29.63
CA ILE A 8 -37.04 -30.65 29.37
C ILE A 8 -36.08 -31.77 28.85
N ALA A 9 -36.08 -32.93 29.47
CA ALA A 9 -35.24 -34.07 29.06
C ALA A 9 -35.61 -34.56 27.65
N LEU A 10 -36.89 -34.61 27.28
CA LEU A 10 -37.34 -34.94 25.93
C LEU A 10 -36.95 -33.89 24.91
N GLY A 11 -36.98 -32.60 25.26
CA GLY A 11 -36.53 -31.51 24.41
C GLY A 11 -35.02 -31.57 24.11
N ILE A 12 -34.20 -31.82 25.12
CA ILE A 12 -32.76 -31.94 24.98
C ILE A 12 -32.38 -33.16 24.14
N SER A 13 -32.98 -34.33 24.36
CA SER A 13 -32.74 -35.53 23.59
C SER A 13 -33.17 -35.37 22.12
N GLY A 14 -34.28 -34.69 21.84
CA GLY A 14 -34.70 -34.35 20.47
C GLY A 14 -33.71 -33.45 19.74
N LEU A 15 -33.22 -32.41 20.41
CA LEU A 15 -32.19 -31.52 19.85
C LEU A 15 -30.86 -32.27 19.59
N TRP A 16 -30.48 -33.18 20.46
CA TRP A 16 -29.28 -33.98 20.29
C TRP A 16 -29.40 -34.94 19.08
N MET A 17 -30.54 -35.64 18.94
CA MET A 17 -30.83 -36.48 17.76
C MET A 17 -30.81 -35.66 16.46
N TRP A 18 -31.46 -34.49 16.46
CA TRP A 18 -31.46 -33.61 15.30
C TRP A 18 -30.05 -33.13 14.92
N LYS A 19 -29.23 -32.77 15.91
CA LYS A 19 -27.82 -32.43 15.67
C LYS A 19 -27.02 -33.57 15.07
N GLN A 20 -27.23 -34.79 15.53
CA GLN A 20 -26.59 -35.99 14.94
C GLN A 20 -27.00 -36.21 13.49
N GLN A 21 -28.29 -36.05 13.18
CA GLN A 21 -28.79 -36.19 11.81
C GLN A 21 -28.19 -35.11 10.89
N LEU A 22 -28.14 -33.86 11.32
CA LEU A 22 -27.47 -32.78 10.55
C LEU A 22 -25.98 -33.09 10.33
N THR A 23 -25.30 -33.65 11.32
CA THR A 23 -23.88 -34.03 11.18
C THR A 23 -23.69 -35.16 10.16
N GLN A 24 -24.60 -36.13 10.09
CA GLN A 24 -24.55 -37.17 9.07
C GLN A 24 -24.80 -36.62 7.66
N GLN A 25 -25.80 -35.71 7.52
CA GLN A 25 -26.07 -35.04 6.26
C GLN A 25 -24.87 -34.18 5.82
N LEU A 26 -24.20 -33.48 6.75
CA LEU A 26 -23.00 -32.70 6.48
C LEU A 26 -21.87 -33.60 5.92
N ARG A 27 -21.63 -34.75 6.51
CA ARG A 27 -20.63 -35.72 6.00
C ARG A 27 -20.94 -36.15 4.57
N GLY A 28 -22.18 -36.48 4.26
CA GLY A 28 -22.60 -36.82 2.92
C GLY A 28 -22.41 -35.67 1.92
N ALA A 29 -22.90 -34.50 2.26
CA ALA A 29 -22.74 -33.30 1.41
C ALA A 29 -21.26 -32.88 1.22
N SER A 30 -20.43 -33.06 2.25
CA SER A 30 -18.98 -32.81 2.18
C SER A 30 -18.26 -33.85 1.30
N ALA A 31 -18.61 -35.10 1.40
CA ALA A 31 -18.05 -36.17 0.57
C ALA A 31 -18.38 -35.98 -0.92
N ASP A 32 -19.62 -35.60 -1.22
CA ASP A 32 -20.12 -35.36 -2.58
C ASP A 32 -19.75 -33.99 -3.15
N LEU A 33 -19.03 -33.14 -2.39
CA LEU A 33 -18.66 -31.76 -2.76
C LEU A 33 -19.86 -30.86 -3.13
N ARG A 34 -21.05 -31.12 -2.53
CA ARG A 34 -22.26 -30.29 -2.69
C ARG A 34 -22.13 -29.03 -1.79
N LEU A 35 -21.28 -28.07 -2.23
CA LEU A 35 -20.83 -26.96 -1.38
C LEU A 35 -21.95 -26.09 -0.83
N GLU A 36 -22.96 -25.74 -1.63
CA GLU A 36 -24.06 -24.89 -1.17
C GLU A 36 -24.87 -25.55 -0.04
N GLU A 37 -25.21 -26.82 -0.22
CA GLU A 37 -25.90 -27.61 0.78
C GLU A 37 -25.04 -27.78 2.04
N CYS A 38 -23.76 -28.06 1.83
CA CYS A 38 -22.80 -28.22 2.90
C CYS A 38 -22.63 -26.93 3.74
N LEU A 39 -22.50 -25.76 3.11
CA LEU A 39 -22.44 -24.48 3.80
C LEU A 39 -23.71 -24.17 4.60
N LEU A 40 -24.88 -24.54 4.05
CA LEU A 40 -26.15 -24.37 4.73
C LEU A 40 -26.25 -25.26 5.97
N LEU A 41 -25.80 -26.53 5.88
CA LEU A 41 -25.73 -27.46 7.00
C LEU A 41 -24.73 -27.02 8.08
N GLU A 42 -23.55 -26.52 7.68
CA GLU A 42 -22.60 -25.94 8.63
C GLU A 42 -23.19 -24.74 9.41
N ARG A 43 -23.88 -23.82 8.73
CA ARG A 43 -24.57 -22.71 9.41
C ARG A 43 -25.62 -23.18 10.40
N ARG A 44 -26.42 -24.20 10.04
CA ARG A 44 -27.41 -24.79 10.96
C ARG A 44 -26.74 -25.43 12.17
N LEU A 45 -25.62 -26.13 11.99
CA LEU A 45 -24.86 -26.72 13.08
C LEU A 45 -24.21 -25.66 13.98
N GLN A 46 -23.79 -24.52 13.43
CA GLN A 46 -23.23 -23.41 14.19
C GLN A 46 -24.26 -22.83 15.17
N ILE A 47 -25.53 -22.72 14.79
CA ILE A 47 -26.60 -22.29 15.69
C ILE A 47 -26.78 -23.27 16.87
N LEU A 48 -26.43 -24.54 16.67
CA LEU A 48 -26.53 -25.60 17.67
C LEU A 48 -25.21 -25.87 18.43
N GLU A 49 -24.22 -24.97 18.33
CA GLU A 49 -22.91 -25.14 19.00
C GLU A 49 -23.00 -25.21 20.53
N TRP A 50 -24.05 -24.63 21.13
CA TRP A 50 -24.30 -24.73 22.59
C TRP A 50 -24.73 -26.14 23.04
N VAL A 51 -25.17 -27.02 22.12
CA VAL A 51 -25.48 -28.43 22.42
C VAL A 51 -24.17 -29.22 22.44
N PRO A 52 -23.79 -29.86 23.55
CA PRO A 52 -22.55 -30.63 23.63
C PRO A 52 -22.49 -31.74 22.57
N SER A 53 -21.43 -31.77 21.82
CA SER A 53 -21.13 -32.88 20.89
C SER A 53 -19.61 -32.89 20.60
N PRO A 54 -19.04 -34.06 20.34
CA PRO A 54 -17.64 -34.13 19.94
C PRO A 54 -17.43 -33.37 18.63
N PRO A 55 -16.28 -32.64 18.48
CA PRO A 55 -15.95 -31.98 17.24
C PRO A 55 -15.85 -33.00 16.09
N THR A 56 -16.49 -32.73 14.97
CA THR A 56 -16.38 -33.57 13.79
C THR A 56 -15.17 -33.15 12.98
N GLN A 57 -14.42 -34.13 12.43
CA GLN A 57 -13.26 -33.85 11.56
C GLN A 57 -13.65 -33.06 10.29
N ASP A 58 -14.91 -33.14 9.89
CA ASP A 58 -15.46 -32.47 8.71
C ASP A 58 -15.92 -31.03 8.99
N SER A 59 -15.88 -30.62 10.28
CA SER A 59 -16.29 -29.25 10.65
C SER A 59 -15.37 -28.21 9.98
N GLY A 60 -15.97 -27.29 9.24
CA GLY A 60 -15.27 -26.24 8.49
C GLY A 60 -14.68 -26.67 7.13
N ARG A 61 -14.73 -27.96 6.75
CA ARG A 61 -14.20 -28.43 5.45
C ARG A 61 -14.88 -27.74 4.28
N CYS A 62 -16.20 -27.63 4.31
CA CYS A 62 -16.95 -27.01 3.23
C CYS A 62 -16.66 -25.52 3.09
N ARG A 63 -16.47 -24.82 4.21
CA ARG A 63 -16.06 -23.41 4.20
C ARG A 63 -14.67 -23.24 3.61
N ARG A 64 -13.70 -24.13 3.92
CA ARG A 64 -12.36 -24.11 3.31
C ARG A 64 -12.42 -24.27 1.80
N GLU A 65 -13.13 -25.30 1.33
CA GLU A 65 -13.31 -25.59 -0.10
C GLU A 65 -14.03 -24.45 -0.83
N ALA A 66 -15.09 -23.91 -0.24
CA ALA A 66 -15.84 -22.80 -0.82
C ALA A 66 -15.00 -21.51 -0.87
N ALA A 67 -14.27 -21.19 0.21
CA ALA A 67 -13.40 -20.02 0.25
C ALA A 67 -12.30 -20.12 -0.81
N GLU A 68 -11.67 -21.30 -0.95
CA GLU A 68 -10.64 -21.53 -1.96
C GLU A 68 -11.19 -21.36 -3.39
N ARG A 69 -12.37 -21.94 -3.71
CA ARG A 69 -13.01 -21.77 -5.03
C ARG A 69 -13.37 -20.31 -5.32
N LEU A 70 -13.85 -19.58 -4.30
CA LEU A 70 -14.15 -18.16 -4.44
C LEU A 70 -12.87 -17.36 -4.69
N TRP A 71 -11.78 -17.70 -4.01
CA TRP A 71 -10.49 -17.06 -4.19
C TRP A 71 -9.95 -17.28 -5.61
N GLN A 72 -9.93 -18.54 -6.08
CA GLN A 72 -9.51 -18.89 -7.43
C GLN A 72 -10.42 -18.26 -8.51
N GLY A 73 -11.71 -18.14 -8.22
CA GLY A 73 -12.70 -17.46 -9.06
C GLY A 73 -12.67 -15.93 -8.97
N GLN A 74 -11.63 -15.35 -8.36
CA GLN A 74 -11.42 -13.89 -8.18
C GLN A 74 -12.55 -13.17 -7.41
N LYS A 75 -13.37 -13.91 -6.66
CA LYS A 75 -14.39 -13.38 -5.76
C LYS A 75 -13.80 -13.10 -4.36
N GLN A 76 -12.73 -12.33 -4.32
CA GLN A 76 -11.84 -12.14 -3.16
C GLN A 76 -12.58 -11.66 -1.90
N ALA A 77 -13.52 -10.72 -2.06
CA ALA A 77 -14.32 -10.22 -0.93
C ALA A 77 -15.11 -11.33 -0.24
N GLN A 78 -15.73 -12.22 -1.03
CA GLN A 78 -16.53 -13.34 -0.51
C GLN A 78 -15.62 -14.41 0.10
N ALA A 79 -14.48 -14.70 -0.55
CA ALA A 79 -13.49 -15.64 -0.05
C ALA A 79 -12.94 -15.23 1.31
N LEU A 80 -12.49 -13.96 1.45
CA LEU A 80 -11.96 -13.43 2.71
C LEU A 80 -13.00 -13.43 3.82
N ARG A 81 -14.26 -13.06 3.53
CA ARG A 81 -15.33 -13.11 4.51
C ARG A 81 -15.57 -14.52 5.01
N LEU A 82 -15.68 -15.48 4.10
CA LEU A 82 -15.92 -16.88 4.45
C LEU A 82 -14.74 -17.47 5.25
N GLN A 83 -13.50 -17.14 4.87
CA GLN A 83 -12.30 -17.55 5.60
C GLN A 83 -12.23 -16.90 7.00
N GLN A 84 -12.63 -15.63 7.13
CA GLN A 84 -12.71 -14.95 8.42
C GLN A 84 -13.77 -15.60 9.35
N GLU A 85 -14.94 -15.90 8.81
CA GLU A 85 -15.99 -16.64 9.54
C GLU A 85 -15.51 -18.01 10.01
N LEU A 86 -14.71 -18.70 9.19
CA LEU A 86 -14.11 -19.98 9.55
C LEU A 86 -13.11 -19.82 10.70
N VAL A 87 -12.18 -18.87 10.60
CA VAL A 87 -11.14 -18.61 11.62
C VAL A 87 -11.76 -18.25 12.97
N THR A 88 -12.86 -17.50 13.00
CA THR A 88 -13.55 -17.11 14.23
C THR A 88 -14.46 -18.19 14.81
N SER A 89 -14.72 -19.26 14.05
CA SER A 89 -15.55 -20.39 14.49
C SER A 89 -14.74 -21.44 15.25
N LYS A 90 -15.45 -22.32 15.99
CA LYS A 90 -14.80 -23.50 16.66
C LYS A 90 -14.19 -24.50 15.68
N ALA A 91 -14.52 -24.40 14.38
CA ALA A 91 -13.98 -25.26 13.33
C ALA A 91 -12.67 -24.72 12.73
N GLY A 92 -12.26 -23.50 13.12
CA GLY A 92 -11.03 -22.87 12.66
C GLY A 92 -9.79 -23.56 13.18
N LYS A 93 -8.78 -23.66 12.33
CA LYS A 93 -7.48 -24.25 12.61
C LYS A 93 -6.38 -23.21 12.42
N ALA A 94 -5.17 -23.48 12.91
CA ALA A 94 -4.01 -22.61 12.70
C ALA A 94 -3.74 -22.33 11.20
N GLU A 95 -3.84 -23.36 10.37
CA GLU A 95 -3.68 -23.27 8.91
C GLU A 95 -4.69 -22.30 8.26
N ASP A 96 -5.90 -22.17 8.83
CA ASP A 96 -6.92 -21.27 8.32
C ASP A 96 -6.57 -19.79 8.62
N ILE A 97 -5.92 -19.55 9.76
CA ILE A 97 -5.40 -18.23 10.13
C ILE A 97 -4.26 -17.85 9.19
N GLU A 98 -3.30 -18.75 8.96
CA GLU A 98 -2.17 -18.52 8.06
C GLU A 98 -2.66 -18.21 6.64
N ARG A 99 -3.62 -18.97 6.12
CA ARG A 99 -4.22 -18.74 4.81
C ARG A 99 -4.90 -17.37 4.70
N LEU A 100 -5.66 -16.98 5.72
CA LEU A 100 -6.28 -15.66 5.77
C LEU A 100 -5.24 -14.53 5.73
N GLN A 101 -4.16 -14.69 6.49
CA GLN A 101 -3.03 -13.75 6.51
C GLN A 101 -2.32 -13.69 5.15
N GLU A 102 -2.08 -14.83 4.51
CA GLU A 102 -1.49 -14.93 3.18
C GLU A 102 -2.33 -14.18 2.13
N TRP A 103 -3.64 -14.41 2.12
CA TRP A 103 -4.56 -13.75 1.19
C TRP A 103 -4.62 -12.25 1.42
N LYS A 104 -4.72 -11.81 2.68
CA LYS A 104 -4.68 -10.38 3.04
C LYS A 104 -3.37 -9.74 2.60
N GLY A 105 -2.24 -10.35 2.92
CA GLY A 105 -0.91 -9.88 2.52
C GLY A 105 -0.72 -9.84 1.00
N GLY A 106 -1.26 -10.81 0.28
CA GLY A 106 -1.30 -10.84 -1.19
C GLY A 106 -2.03 -9.62 -1.76
N LEU A 107 -3.23 -9.33 -1.26
CA LEU A 107 -4.00 -8.17 -1.68
C LEU A 107 -3.34 -6.83 -1.33
N GLN A 108 -2.70 -6.73 -0.17
CA GLN A 108 -1.95 -5.53 0.22
C GLN A 108 -0.77 -5.28 -0.73
N ARG A 109 -0.03 -6.32 -1.13
CA ARG A 109 1.04 -6.19 -2.15
C ARG A 109 0.49 -5.75 -3.50
N LEU A 110 -0.63 -6.32 -3.94
CA LEU A 110 -1.29 -5.90 -5.19
C LEU A 110 -1.82 -4.46 -5.11
N ALA A 111 -2.33 -4.04 -3.95
CA ALA A 111 -2.75 -2.68 -3.70
C ALA A 111 -1.58 -1.70 -3.81
N LEU A 112 -0.42 -2.02 -3.22
CA LEU A 112 0.79 -1.21 -3.34
C LEU A 112 1.24 -1.08 -4.80
N GLN A 113 1.28 -2.19 -5.54
CA GLN A 113 1.63 -2.16 -6.95
C GLN A 113 0.65 -1.33 -7.79
N ALA A 114 -0.65 -1.41 -7.51
CA ALA A 114 -1.66 -0.58 -8.17
C ALA A 114 -1.45 0.91 -7.83
N PHE A 115 -1.15 1.23 -6.57
CA PHE A 115 -0.81 2.57 -6.14
C PHE A 115 0.39 3.13 -6.90
N GLU A 116 1.50 2.40 -6.95
CA GLU A 116 2.72 2.79 -7.67
C GLU A 116 2.48 3.04 -9.17
N ARG A 117 1.54 2.30 -9.78
CA ARG A 117 1.11 2.52 -11.18
C ARG A 117 0.16 3.70 -11.37
N GLY A 118 -0.29 4.33 -10.30
CA GLY A 118 -1.23 5.44 -10.37
C GLY A 118 -2.72 5.05 -10.36
N GLU A 119 -3.02 3.82 -10.01
CA GLU A 119 -4.39 3.27 -9.92
C GLU A 119 -4.93 3.42 -8.47
N LEU A 120 -5.01 4.68 -7.97
CA LEU A 120 -5.35 4.96 -6.56
C LEU A 120 -6.64 4.26 -6.12
N GLU A 121 -7.74 4.44 -6.84
CA GLU A 121 -9.06 3.90 -6.45
C GLU A 121 -9.05 2.38 -6.36
N LYS A 122 -8.37 1.72 -7.30
CA LYS A 122 -8.20 0.27 -7.29
C LYS A 122 -7.37 -0.20 -6.10
N SER A 123 -6.30 0.53 -5.79
CA SER A 123 -5.45 0.28 -4.63
C SER A 123 -6.24 0.38 -3.32
N LEU A 124 -6.99 1.47 -3.14
CA LEU A 124 -7.83 1.68 -1.96
C LEU A 124 -8.94 0.62 -1.84
N ALA A 125 -9.55 0.23 -2.95
CA ALA A 125 -10.55 -0.84 -2.97
C ALA A 125 -9.95 -2.17 -2.49
N MET A 126 -8.75 -2.53 -2.96
CA MET A 126 -8.05 -3.75 -2.52
C MET A 126 -7.70 -3.71 -1.04
N LEU A 127 -7.22 -2.57 -0.51
CA LEU A 127 -6.93 -2.42 0.92
C LEU A 127 -8.19 -2.61 1.77
N ARG A 128 -9.30 -1.98 1.39
CA ARG A 128 -10.58 -2.12 2.11
C ARG A 128 -11.12 -3.55 2.12
N LEU A 129 -10.82 -4.36 1.08
CA LEU A 129 -11.19 -5.78 1.08
C LEU A 129 -10.45 -6.57 2.17
N THR A 130 -9.27 -6.15 2.58
CA THR A 130 -8.50 -6.84 3.64
C THR A 130 -9.02 -6.54 5.04
N ASP A 131 -9.84 -5.51 5.21
CA ASP A 131 -10.53 -5.20 6.47
C ASP A 131 -11.81 -6.04 6.61
N THR A 132 -11.65 -7.31 6.86
CA THR A 132 -12.76 -8.27 6.93
C THR A 132 -13.63 -8.13 8.18
N ALA A 133 -13.09 -7.53 9.24
CA ALA A 133 -13.80 -7.31 10.50
C ALA A 133 -14.43 -5.92 10.61
N GLY A 134 -13.96 -4.98 9.79
CA GLY A 134 -14.34 -3.56 9.83
C GLY A 134 -13.59 -2.80 10.93
N GLY A 135 -12.98 -1.67 10.56
CA GLY A 135 -12.30 -0.77 11.51
C GLY A 135 -10.91 -1.22 11.94
N ASP A 136 -10.19 -1.96 11.09
CA ASP A 136 -8.76 -2.27 11.33
C ASP A 136 -7.94 -0.97 11.24
N PRO A 137 -7.37 -0.47 12.36
CA PRO A 137 -6.64 0.80 12.37
C PRO A 137 -5.38 0.76 11.50
N GLY A 138 -4.78 -0.41 11.27
CA GLY A 138 -3.64 -0.57 10.37
C GLY A 138 -4.02 -0.35 8.91
N ILE A 139 -5.17 -0.88 8.49
CA ILE A 139 -5.70 -0.68 7.14
C ILE A 139 -6.14 0.78 6.94
N GLU A 140 -6.83 1.37 7.92
CA GLU A 140 -7.21 2.78 7.86
C GLU A 140 -5.99 3.71 7.76
N ALA A 141 -4.95 3.46 8.54
CA ALA A 141 -3.69 4.21 8.47
C ALA A 141 -3.05 4.10 7.08
N MET A 142 -3.03 2.92 6.48
CA MET A 142 -2.49 2.68 5.14
C MET A 142 -3.32 3.40 4.06
N VAL A 143 -4.65 3.34 4.13
CA VAL A 143 -5.57 4.07 3.24
C VAL A 143 -5.30 5.57 3.32
N ASN A 144 -5.23 6.12 4.53
CA ASN A 144 -4.96 7.54 4.75
C ASN A 144 -3.57 7.95 4.22
N GLN A 145 -2.54 7.14 4.43
CA GLN A 145 -1.20 7.38 3.93
C GLN A 145 -1.16 7.42 2.39
N PHE A 146 -1.86 6.50 1.71
CA PHE A 146 -1.93 6.50 0.25
C PHE A 146 -2.64 7.74 -0.27
N GLN A 147 -3.77 8.12 0.33
CA GLN A 147 -4.51 9.32 -0.05
C GLN A 147 -3.70 10.61 0.18
N GLN A 148 -3.01 10.72 1.32
CA GLN A 148 -2.16 11.87 1.63
C GLN A 148 -0.98 11.97 0.66
N SER A 149 -0.27 10.85 0.43
CA SER A 149 0.84 10.81 -0.51
C SER A 149 0.41 11.17 -1.92
N TRP A 150 -0.73 10.64 -2.38
CA TRP A 150 -1.31 10.96 -3.68
C TRP A 150 -1.65 12.44 -3.81
N SER A 151 -2.38 12.97 -2.82
CA SER A 151 -2.83 14.37 -2.81
C SER A 151 -1.67 15.34 -2.78
N LYS A 152 -0.65 15.07 -1.95
CA LYS A 152 0.58 15.87 -1.89
C LYS A 152 1.26 15.94 -3.26
N ASN A 153 1.54 14.79 -3.88
CA ASN A 153 2.23 14.75 -5.16
C ASN A 153 1.42 15.44 -6.28
N ARG A 154 0.08 15.28 -6.29
CA ARG A 154 -0.80 15.99 -7.22
C ARG A 154 -0.68 17.51 -7.07
N LEU A 155 -0.77 18.01 -5.84
CA LEU A 155 -0.65 19.43 -5.54
C LEU A 155 0.73 19.98 -5.90
N ASP A 156 1.80 19.22 -5.68
CA ASP A 156 3.16 19.62 -6.05
C ASP A 156 3.30 19.76 -7.58
N VAL A 157 2.69 18.87 -8.38
CA VAL A 157 2.68 19.00 -9.85
C VAL A 157 1.84 20.20 -10.30
N GLU A 158 0.65 20.42 -9.72
CA GLU A 158 -0.21 21.57 -10.03
C GLU A 158 0.51 22.89 -9.68
N ARG A 159 1.18 22.95 -8.54
CA ARG A 159 2.00 24.08 -8.12
C ARG A 159 3.16 24.32 -9.11
N ALA A 160 3.91 23.27 -9.45
CA ALA A 160 5.00 23.37 -10.40
C ALA A 160 4.52 23.90 -11.77
N SER A 161 3.39 23.42 -12.26
CA SER A 161 2.77 23.91 -13.51
C SER A 161 2.43 25.39 -13.44
N THR A 162 1.82 25.83 -12.33
CA THR A 162 1.47 27.24 -12.11
C THR A 162 2.70 28.13 -12.04
N LEU A 163 3.75 27.68 -11.36
CA LEU A 163 5.01 28.42 -11.23
C LEU A 163 5.72 28.50 -12.59
N ALA A 164 5.75 27.41 -13.36
CA ALA A 164 6.32 27.39 -14.70
C ALA A 164 5.61 28.36 -15.66
N ALA A 165 4.26 28.40 -15.60
CA ALA A 165 3.47 29.34 -16.40
C ALA A 165 3.79 30.84 -16.07
N LYS A 166 4.22 31.11 -14.85
CA LYS A 166 4.66 32.45 -14.40
C LYS A 166 6.14 32.73 -14.67
N GLY A 167 6.88 31.78 -15.25
CA GLY A 167 8.33 31.90 -15.46
C GLY A 167 9.18 31.75 -14.20
N GLN A 168 8.58 31.28 -13.10
CA GLN A 168 9.26 31.01 -11.83
C GLN A 168 9.88 29.60 -11.88
N TRP A 169 10.94 29.46 -12.67
CA TRP A 169 11.49 28.17 -13.06
C TRP A 169 12.16 27.43 -11.92
N TRP A 170 12.87 28.13 -11.01
CA TRP A 170 13.55 27.52 -9.88
C TRP A 170 12.56 26.95 -8.86
N GLU A 171 11.52 27.71 -8.54
CA GLU A 171 10.46 27.28 -7.64
C GLU A 171 9.66 26.11 -8.24
N ALA A 172 9.45 26.14 -9.56
CA ALA A 172 8.81 25.03 -10.30
C ALA A 172 9.66 23.76 -10.23
N LEU A 173 10.99 23.86 -10.42
CA LEU A 173 11.91 22.74 -10.32
C LEU A 173 11.95 22.20 -8.87
N SER A 174 11.99 23.07 -7.87
CA SER A 174 11.93 22.69 -6.46
C SER A 174 10.66 21.89 -6.12
N ALA A 175 9.49 22.31 -6.61
CA ALA A 175 8.24 21.57 -6.44
C ALA A 175 8.30 20.19 -7.11
N LEU A 176 8.88 20.09 -8.32
CA LEU A 176 9.05 18.81 -9.03
C LEU A 176 10.05 17.88 -8.33
N ASN A 177 11.06 18.42 -7.67
CA ASN A 177 12.02 17.62 -6.89
C ASN A 177 11.40 17.04 -5.61
N GLY A 178 10.35 17.67 -5.07
CA GLY A 178 9.57 17.17 -3.93
C GLY A 178 8.70 15.95 -4.22
N LEU A 179 8.55 15.55 -5.49
CA LEU A 179 7.73 14.40 -5.88
C LEU A 179 8.35 13.10 -5.40
N SER A 180 7.62 12.38 -4.55
CA SER A 180 8.04 11.09 -3.99
C SER A 180 7.42 9.88 -4.72
N HIS A 181 6.24 10.04 -5.32
CA HIS A 181 5.47 8.97 -5.92
C HIS A 181 5.91 8.66 -7.36
N PRO A 182 6.19 7.37 -7.72
CA PRO A 182 6.73 6.99 -9.04
C PRO A 182 5.87 7.46 -10.22
N TYR A 183 4.56 7.24 -10.16
CA TYR A 183 3.61 7.66 -11.19
C TYR A 183 3.67 9.17 -11.44
N TRP A 184 3.68 9.99 -10.39
CA TRP A 184 3.69 11.44 -10.53
C TRP A 184 5.04 11.96 -11.06
N ARG A 185 6.16 11.31 -10.67
CA ARG A 185 7.47 11.59 -11.26
C ARG A 185 7.46 11.34 -12.76
N GLN A 186 6.96 10.18 -13.19
CA GLN A 186 6.89 9.84 -14.61
C GLN A 186 5.95 10.77 -15.37
N LYS A 187 4.75 11.03 -14.84
CA LYS A 187 3.76 11.91 -15.46
C LYS A 187 4.25 13.35 -15.61
N SER A 188 5.13 13.81 -14.73
CA SER A 188 5.68 15.17 -14.74
C SER A 188 6.92 15.35 -15.63
N ILE A 189 7.42 14.30 -16.32
CA ILE A 189 8.59 14.41 -17.20
C ILE A 189 8.46 15.54 -18.22
N PRO A 190 7.35 15.70 -18.97
CA PRO A 190 7.23 16.80 -19.93
C PRO A 190 7.28 18.18 -19.28
N LEU A 191 6.67 18.34 -18.11
CA LEU A 191 6.72 19.59 -17.35
C LEU A 191 8.16 19.88 -16.88
N ARG A 192 8.87 18.86 -16.37
CA ARG A 192 10.28 18.99 -15.97
C ARG A 192 11.15 19.47 -17.14
N GLN A 193 11.01 18.85 -18.31
CA GLN A 193 11.74 19.28 -19.51
C GLN A 193 11.45 20.74 -19.87
N THR A 194 10.20 21.17 -19.73
CA THR A 194 9.82 22.57 -19.97
C THR A 194 10.47 23.51 -18.98
N VAL A 195 10.51 23.12 -17.69
CA VAL A 195 11.13 23.92 -16.62
C VAL A 195 12.65 24.02 -16.85
N GLU A 196 13.30 22.89 -17.14
CA GLU A 196 14.75 22.85 -17.42
C GLU A 196 15.13 23.69 -18.67
N ALA A 197 14.31 23.65 -19.71
CA ALA A 197 14.49 24.50 -20.89
C ALA A 197 14.31 26.00 -20.55
N GLY A 198 13.34 26.32 -19.69
CA GLY A 198 13.12 27.66 -19.16
C GLY A 198 14.34 28.20 -18.39
N LEU A 199 14.87 27.38 -17.50
CA LEU A 199 16.09 27.66 -16.73
C LEU A 199 17.31 27.90 -17.67
N ALA A 200 17.51 27.02 -18.64
CA ALA A 200 18.60 27.16 -19.61
C ALA A 200 18.50 28.47 -20.42
N LYS A 201 17.26 28.90 -20.76
CA LYS A 201 17.02 30.16 -21.45
C LYS A 201 17.33 31.37 -20.56
N VAL A 202 16.93 31.33 -19.29
CA VAL A 202 17.25 32.40 -18.32
C VAL A 202 18.76 32.54 -18.16
N GLU A 203 19.47 31.41 -17.96
CA GLU A 203 20.91 31.40 -17.80
C GLU A 203 21.65 31.92 -19.05
N LYS A 204 21.20 31.47 -20.25
CA LYS A 204 21.76 31.98 -21.51
C LYS A 204 21.57 33.50 -21.64
N ASN A 205 20.40 34.02 -21.25
CA ASN A 205 20.14 35.46 -21.29
C ASN A 205 20.98 36.21 -20.25
N ARG A 206 21.15 35.66 -19.04
CA ARG A 206 22.02 36.23 -18.00
C ARG A 206 23.45 36.38 -18.51
N VAL A 207 24.02 35.33 -19.07
CA VAL A 207 25.37 35.36 -19.66
C VAL A 207 25.47 36.35 -20.80
N LYS A 208 24.41 36.48 -21.64
CA LYS A 208 24.40 37.43 -22.76
C LYS A 208 24.35 38.88 -22.30
N VAL A 209 23.60 39.20 -21.22
CA VAL A 209 23.42 40.57 -20.74
C VAL A 209 24.57 41.04 -19.82
N HIS A 210 25.03 40.15 -18.95
CA HIS A 210 26.04 40.49 -17.92
C HIS A 210 27.44 39.95 -18.23
N GLY A 211 27.57 39.15 -19.31
CA GLY A 211 28.82 38.41 -19.59
C GLY A 211 29.03 37.24 -18.61
N PRO A 212 30.05 36.40 -18.82
CA PRO A 212 30.50 35.51 -17.77
C PRO A 212 30.96 36.39 -16.58
N LEU A 213 30.51 36.06 -15.38
CA LEU A 213 30.96 36.74 -14.16
C LEU A 213 32.50 36.77 -14.20
N PRO A 214 33.14 37.94 -14.25
CA PRO A 214 34.58 38.04 -14.53
C PRO A 214 35.44 37.36 -13.46
N TYR A 215 34.83 37.03 -12.33
CA TYR A 215 35.49 36.40 -11.19
C TYR A 215 35.00 34.99 -10.90
N ALA A 216 34.01 34.48 -11.65
CA ALA A 216 33.51 33.11 -11.43
C ALA A 216 34.50 32.09 -11.94
N ILE A 217 34.80 31.11 -11.11
CA ILE A 217 35.55 29.93 -11.53
C ILE A 217 34.68 29.07 -12.46
N PRO A 218 35.18 28.60 -13.62
CA PRO A 218 34.42 27.80 -14.55
C PRO A 218 33.79 26.59 -13.85
N SER A 219 32.45 26.48 -13.84
CA SER A 219 31.68 25.43 -13.17
C SER A 219 32.20 24.03 -13.52
N LYS A 220 32.56 23.78 -14.77
CA LYS A 220 33.05 22.48 -15.22
C LYS A 220 34.29 21.98 -14.47
N ARG A 221 35.27 22.86 -14.20
CA ARG A 221 36.45 22.52 -13.41
C ARG A 221 36.16 22.32 -11.94
N LEU A 222 35.26 23.14 -11.40
CA LEU A 222 34.79 23.02 -10.02
C LEU A 222 34.06 21.71 -9.81
N ASP A 223 33.09 21.37 -10.69
CA ASP A 223 32.30 20.16 -10.65
C ASP A 223 33.14 18.89 -10.72
N GLU A 224 34.19 18.86 -11.58
CA GLU A 224 35.12 17.75 -11.70
C GLU A 224 35.88 17.50 -10.38
N LEU A 225 36.34 18.56 -9.72
CA LEU A 225 37.03 18.46 -8.44
C LEU A 225 36.08 18.07 -7.29
N VAL A 226 34.88 18.61 -7.27
CA VAL A 226 33.85 18.24 -6.28
C VAL A 226 33.53 16.75 -6.42
N LYS A 227 33.20 16.28 -7.63
CA LYS A 227 32.91 14.85 -7.89
C LYS A 227 34.04 13.93 -7.44
N LYS A 228 35.29 14.31 -7.71
CA LYS A 228 36.46 13.53 -7.28
C LYS A 228 36.57 13.43 -5.75
N ARG A 229 36.25 14.50 -5.01
CA ARG A 229 36.32 14.51 -3.55
C ARG A 229 35.14 13.76 -2.91
N VAL A 230 33.95 13.96 -3.45
CA VAL A 230 32.76 13.21 -3.02
C VAL A 230 32.99 11.70 -3.23
N ALA A 231 33.55 11.30 -4.37
CA ALA A 231 33.94 9.92 -4.61
C ALA A 231 35.02 9.38 -3.65
N ALA A 232 35.81 10.28 -3.05
CA ALA A 232 36.77 9.97 -1.98
C ALA A 232 36.15 9.99 -0.56
N GLY A 233 34.82 10.16 -0.43
CA GLY A 233 34.09 10.13 0.84
C GLY A 233 34.02 11.48 1.56
N VAL A 234 34.39 12.61 0.92
CA VAL A 234 34.25 13.94 1.50
C VAL A 234 32.80 14.40 1.36
N PRO A 235 32.15 14.93 2.42
CA PRO A 235 30.77 15.49 2.36
C PRO A 235 30.64 16.58 1.29
N ASP A 236 29.50 16.65 0.60
CA ASP A 236 29.26 17.52 -0.57
C ASP A 236 29.67 18.99 -0.33
N TRP A 237 29.23 19.57 0.78
CA TRP A 237 29.58 20.95 1.12
C TRP A 237 31.08 21.17 1.34
N GLN A 238 31.71 20.24 2.05
CA GLN A 238 33.15 20.30 2.28
C GLN A 238 33.93 20.09 0.98
N ALA A 239 33.49 19.16 0.13
CA ALA A 239 34.06 18.91 -1.19
C ALA A 239 34.01 20.16 -2.08
N PHE A 240 32.85 20.88 -2.06
CA PHE A 240 32.67 22.13 -2.80
C PHE A 240 33.59 23.24 -2.26
N SER A 241 33.62 23.44 -0.94
CA SER A 241 34.47 24.43 -0.29
C SER A 241 35.96 24.21 -0.59
N GLU A 242 36.43 22.97 -0.46
CA GLU A 242 37.82 22.61 -0.72
C GLU A 242 38.17 22.68 -2.23
N ALA A 243 37.25 22.32 -3.12
CA ALA A 243 37.45 22.44 -4.56
C ALA A 243 37.55 23.91 -4.99
N CYS A 244 36.71 24.78 -4.41
CA CYS A 244 36.76 26.21 -4.64
C CYS A 244 38.12 26.82 -4.24
N ARG A 245 38.60 26.51 -3.02
CA ARG A 245 39.92 26.96 -2.53
C ARG A 245 41.05 26.43 -3.40
N ALA A 246 40.99 25.14 -3.84
CA ALA A 246 42.01 24.52 -4.70
C ALA A 246 42.11 25.20 -6.07
N LEU A 247 41.05 25.86 -6.53
CA LEU A 247 41.03 26.65 -7.76
C LEU A 247 41.37 28.12 -7.53
N GLY A 248 41.78 28.48 -6.32
CA GLY A 248 42.13 29.86 -5.97
C GLY A 248 40.92 30.75 -5.76
N GLY A 249 39.75 30.17 -5.49
CA GLY A 249 38.51 30.87 -5.28
C GLY A 249 38.22 31.14 -3.81
N ARG A 250 37.33 32.10 -3.59
CA ARG A 250 36.69 32.40 -2.31
C ARG A 250 35.22 31.98 -2.41
N LEU A 251 34.73 31.37 -1.35
CA LEU A 251 33.31 31.09 -1.19
C LEU A 251 32.58 32.38 -0.81
N GLU A 252 31.59 32.75 -1.62
CA GLU A 252 30.59 33.75 -1.25
C GLU A 252 29.26 33.03 -0.95
N ASP A 253 28.79 33.18 0.26
CA ASP A 253 27.52 32.60 0.75
C ASP A 253 26.44 33.72 0.66
N ASN A 254 25.80 33.77 -0.52
CA ASN A 254 24.76 34.78 -0.80
C ASN A 254 23.34 34.18 -0.62
N GLY A 255 23.14 33.31 0.36
CA GLY A 255 21.88 32.67 0.64
C GLY A 255 21.80 31.23 0.07
N PRO A 256 20.71 30.80 -0.57
CA PRO A 256 20.55 29.40 -0.97
C PRO A 256 21.55 28.91 -2.05
N GLU A 257 22.34 29.81 -2.61
CA GLU A 257 23.36 29.49 -3.63
C GLU A 257 24.73 30.06 -3.21
N ALA A 258 25.60 29.17 -2.77
CA ALA A 258 26.99 29.52 -2.58
C ALA A 258 27.74 29.58 -3.92
N THR A 259 28.43 30.67 -4.21
CA THR A 259 29.25 30.84 -5.42
C THR A 259 30.74 30.75 -5.09
N CYS A 260 31.50 30.23 -6.03
CA CYS A 260 32.97 30.23 -5.94
C CYS A 260 33.52 31.32 -6.87
N GLU A 261 34.07 32.36 -6.29
CA GLU A 261 34.62 33.53 -7.00
C GLU A 261 36.13 33.66 -6.79
N ARG A 262 36.85 34.24 -7.76
CA ARG A 262 38.28 34.53 -7.63
C ARG A 262 38.56 35.81 -6.90
#